data_ca1ae8a5cc8730e52b001293544e6b7f
#
_entry.id   ca1ae8a5cc8730e52b001293544e6b7f
#
_cell.length_a   1.000
_cell.length_b   1.000
_cell.length_c   1.000
_cell.angle_alpha   90.00
_cell.angle_beta   90.00
_cell.angle_gamma   90.00
#
_symmetry.space_group_name_H-M   'P 1'
#
loop_
_entity.id
_entity.type
_entity.pdbx_description
1 polymer ?
#
loop_
_entity_poly.entity_id
_entity_poly.type
_entity_poly.pdbx_seq_one_letter_code
_entity_poly.pdbx_strand_id
1 'polypeptide(L)'
;MKITLSCVSSFSEARDKFSPERSKQNEDSLIVPLKKSNGFLFGVADGLGSYHGAKEASYFVCNYIENLQQISHEYLEHSLKEELKINFQNFIQSQNSEYIKASTTLSFCFLDDSGLSIWHIGDCRVYIKQDTKLIQLTNDHTQYQKLLDKKIYSKKELNEKKISQSTLTNAISSFIDLDNDYTFIPYDSLKDEYGEEISVFIMSDGAYHFWDQRKNFSKVTMSDTIKFTNALKRRIENKGPIDDYTLIGTKFYLK
;
A
#
# COMPACT_ATOMS: atom_id res chain seq x y z
N MET A 1 11.84 8.64 -21.98
CA MET A 1 10.89 8.03 -21.06
C MET A 1 9.69 7.52 -21.85
N LYS A 2 9.48 6.22 -21.81
CA LYS A 2 8.38 5.52 -22.54
C LYS A 2 7.04 5.59 -21.79
N ILE A 3 7.02 6.19 -20.58
CA ILE A 3 5.88 6.17 -19.68
C ILE A 3 5.34 7.58 -19.50
N THR A 4 4.02 7.71 -19.57
CA THR A 4 3.32 8.97 -19.32
C THR A 4 2.23 8.77 -18.26
N LEU A 5 2.31 9.51 -17.16
CA LEU A 5 1.24 9.56 -16.16
C LEU A 5 0.05 10.33 -16.74
N SER A 6 -1.09 9.68 -16.81
CA SER A 6 -2.32 10.21 -17.42
C SER A 6 -3.35 10.66 -16.38
N CYS A 7 -3.45 9.93 -15.28
CA CYS A 7 -4.44 10.21 -14.26
C CYS A 7 -3.95 9.81 -12.87
N VAL A 8 -4.35 10.59 -11.88
CA VAL A 8 -4.18 10.30 -10.45
C VAL A 8 -5.51 10.55 -9.76
N SER A 9 -5.91 9.65 -8.87
CA SER A 9 -7.05 9.84 -8.00
C SER A 9 -6.77 9.18 -6.65
N SER A 10 -7.01 9.88 -5.55
CA SER A 10 -6.71 9.38 -4.22
C SER A 10 -7.71 9.87 -3.18
N PHE A 11 -7.74 9.19 -2.06
CA PHE A 11 -8.26 9.67 -0.80
C PHE A 11 -7.41 9.12 0.34
N SER A 12 -7.34 9.87 1.45
CA SER A 12 -6.75 9.45 2.71
C SER A 12 -7.51 10.14 3.83
N GLU A 13 -8.24 9.38 4.62
CA GLU A 13 -9.21 9.91 5.58
C GLU A 13 -9.17 9.10 6.88
N ALA A 14 -9.32 9.82 8.00
CA ALA A 14 -9.45 9.15 9.29
C ALA A 14 -10.79 8.41 9.41
N ARG A 15 -10.79 7.29 10.10
CA ARG A 15 -12.00 6.51 10.44
C ARG A 15 -13.09 7.38 11.05
N ASP A 16 -12.72 8.24 11.97
CA ASP A 16 -13.65 9.06 12.76
C ASP A 16 -13.95 10.42 12.12
N LYS A 17 -13.69 10.59 10.82
CA LYS A 17 -13.92 11.83 10.06
C LYS A 17 -15.31 12.44 10.30
N PHE A 18 -16.33 11.61 10.49
CA PHE A 18 -17.72 12.07 10.73
C PHE A 18 -18.10 12.16 12.21
N SER A 19 -17.15 11.93 13.12
CA SER A 19 -17.36 11.98 14.56
C SER A 19 -16.33 12.88 15.24
N PRO A 20 -16.41 14.22 15.07
CA PRO A 20 -15.39 15.17 15.53
C PRO A 20 -15.02 15.06 17.01
N GLU A 21 -15.97 14.62 17.86
CA GLU A 21 -15.74 14.43 19.29
C GLU A 21 -14.82 13.23 19.62
N ARG A 22 -14.58 12.36 18.64
CA ARG A 22 -13.72 11.17 18.74
C ARG A 22 -12.56 11.20 17.76
N SER A 23 -12.31 12.35 17.12
CA SER A 23 -11.36 12.43 15.99
C SER A 23 -9.96 12.00 16.41
N LYS A 24 -9.64 10.75 16.13
CA LYS A 24 -8.25 10.34 16.01
C LYS A 24 -7.66 10.98 14.75
N GLN A 25 -6.36 11.24 14.79
CA GLN A 25 -5.65 11.63 13.58
C GLN A 25 -5.58 10.42 12.65
N ASN A 26 -5.65 10.67 11.34
CA ASN A 26 -5.38 9.65 10.35
C ASN A 26 -3.93 9.14 10.51
N GLU A 27 -3.78 7.85 10.76
CA GLU A 27 -2.50 7.17 10.95
C GLU A 27 -1.92 6.64 9.63
N ASP A 28 -2.72 6.65 8.54
CA ASP A 28 -2.24 6.39 7.19
C ASP A 28 -1.44 7.55 6.62
N SER A 29 -0.49 7.24 5.76
CA SER A 29 0.28 8.21 4.97
C SER A 29 0.32 7.82 3.50
N LEU A 30 0.34 8.83 2.62
CA LEU A 30 0.21 8.67 1.18
C LEU A 30 1.37 9.33 0.45
N ILE A 31 2.04 8.58 -0.42
CA ILE A 31 2.98 9.10 -1.42
C ILE A 31 2.20 9.36 -2.71
N VAL A 32 1.89 10.62 -3.00
CA VAL A 32 1.29 10.97 -4.29
C VAL A 32 2.29 10.73 -5.43
N PRO A 33 1.84 10.44 -6.69
CA PRO A 33 2.76 10.18 -7.77
C PRO A 33 3.77 11.28 -7.98
N LEU A 34 5.00 11.00 -7.60
CA LEU A 34 6.13 11.90 -7.69
C LEU A 34 7.00 11.48 -8.89
N LYS A 35 7.23 12.43 -9.80
CA LYS A 35 8.14 12.20 -10.92
C LYS A 35 9.59 12.26 -10.42
N LYS A 36 10.30 11.17 -10.57
CA LYS A 36 11.75 11.06 -10.40
C LYS A 36 12.47 11.20 -11.75
N SER A 37 13.79 11.24 -11.74
CA SER A 37 14.58 11.42 -12.96
C SER A 37 14.22 10.43 -14.08
N ASN A 38 13.97 9.17 -13.74
CA ASN A 38 13.73 8.06 -14.65
C ASN A 38 12.36 7.39 -14.55
N GLY A 39 11.48 7.81 -13.60
CA GLY A 39 10.20 7.12 -13.39
C GLY A 39 9.22 7.89 -12.49
N PHE A 40 8.22 7.18 -12.03
CA PHE A 40 7.18 7.66 -11.11
C PHE A 40 7.14 6.80 -9.85
N LEU A 41 7.18 7.45 -8.69
CA LEU A 41 7.09 6.84 -7.38
C LEU A 41 5.73 7.18 -6.74
N PHE A 42 5.05 6.21 -6.15
CA PHE A 42 3.79 6.40 -5.41
C PHE A 42 3.57 5.25 -4.42
N GLY A 43 2.86 5.52 -3.30
CA GLY A 43 2.73 4.51 -2.24
C GLY A 43 1.71 4.85 -1.16
N VAL A 44 1.55 3.91 -0.24
CA VAL A 44 0.73 4.02 0.97
C VAL A 44 1.47 3.35 2.13
N ALA A 45 1.43 3.97 3.28
CA ALA A 45 1.85 3.41 4.55
C ALA A 45 0.69 3.52 5.54
N ASP A 46 0.45 2.46 6.30
CA ASP A 46 -0.58 2.37 7.34
C ASP A 46 0.11 2.24 8.69
N GLY A 47 -0.12 3.21 9.57
CA GLY A 47 0.46 3.24 10.91
C GLY A 47 -0.26 2.30 11.85
N LEU A 48 0.49 1.48 12.62
CA LEU A 48 -0.13 0.51 13.52
C LEU A 48 -0.74 1.19 14.75
N GLY A 49 -2.03 1.51 14.68
CA GLY A 49 -2.80 2.27 15.66
C GLY A 49 -2.88 1.69 17.08
N SER A 50 -2.30 0.50 17.32
CA SER A 50 -2.14 -0.08 18.66
C SER A 50 -1.01 0.56 19.46
N TYR A 51 -0.16 1.39 18.83
CA TYR A 51 1.04 1.97 19.44
C TYR A 51 1.04 3.49 19.30
N HIS A 52 1.61 4.18 20.29
CA HIS A 52 1.90 5.61 20.15
C HIS A 52 2.91 5.84 19.02
N GLY A 53 2.70 6.88 18.22
CA GLY A 53 3.59 7.23 17.12
C GLY A 53 3.29 6.52 15.79
N ALA A 54 2.14 5.88 15.64
CA ALA A 54 1.73 5.21 14.40
C ALA A 54 1.74 6.17 13.20
N LYS A 55 1.14 7.36 13.37
CA LYS A 55 1.14 8.42 12.35
C LYS A 55 2.54 8.91 12.01
N GLU A 56 3.36 9.15 13.03
CA GLU A 56 4.74 9.61 12.85
C GLU A 56 5.57 8.56 12.13
N ALA A 57 5.33 7.27 12.41
CA ALA A 57 5.99 6.17 11.72
C ALA A 57 5.61 6.09 10.24
N SER A 58 4.31 6.12 9.91
CA SER A 58 3.84 6.08 8.52
C SER A 58 4.30 7.32 7.74
N TYR A 59 4.24 8.50 8.36
CA TYR A 59 4.73 9.74 7.75
C TYR A 59 6.24 9.69 7.50
N PHE A 60 7.02 9.22 8.49
CA PHE A 60 8.48 9.12 8.34
C PHE A 60 8.86 8.25 7.15
N VAL A 61 8.27 7.04 7.03
CA VAL A 61 8.64 6.12 5.94
C VAL A 61 8.24 6.67 4.58
N CYS A 62 7.04 7.27 4.46
CA CYS A 62 6.63 7.91 3.22
C CYS A 62 7.57 9.06 2.83
N ASN A 63 7.90 9.95 3.77
CA ASN A 63 8.83 11.06 3.54
C ASN A 63 10.24 10.57 3.19
N TYR A 64 10.72 9.49 3.83
CA TYR A 64 12.02 8.89 3.50
C TYR A 64 12.06 8.41 2.05
N ILE A 65 11.04 7.66 1.62
CA ILE A 65 10.93 7.14 0.26
C ILE A 65 10.77 8.27 -0.77
N GLU A 66 9.97 9.29 -0.46
CA GLU A 66 9.82 10.49 -1.32
C GLU A 66 11.14 11.23 -1.55
N ASN A 67 12.03 11.23 -0.58
CA ASN A 67 13.31 11.95 -0.64
C ASN A 67 14.47 11.13 -1.24
N LEU A 68 14.26 9.87 -1.62
CA LEU A 68 15.28 9.10 -2.34
C LEU A 68 15.68 9.84 -3.63
N GLN A 69 16.98 10.09 -3.79
CA GLN A 69 17.51 10.85 -4.92
C GLN A 69 17.65 10.00 -6.19
N GLN A 70 18.13 8.77 -6.01
CA GLN A 70 18.31 7.81 -7.11
C GLN A 70 17.54 6.54 -6.77
N ILE A 71 16.72 6.11 -7.72
CA ILE A 71 15.91 4.91 -7.57
C ILE A 71 16.16 4.04 -8.82
N SER A 72 16.54 2.79 -8.59
CA SER A 72 16.57 1.73 -9.59
C SER A 72 16.00 0.45 -8.99
N HIS A 73 15.58 -0.49 -9.83
CA HIS A 73 15.07 -1.77 -9.34
C HIS A 73 16.12 -2.52 -8.49
N GLU A 74 17.40 -2.48 -8.89
CA GLU A 74 18.50 -3.12 -8.14
C GLU A 74 18.68 -2.48 -6.75
N TYR A 75 18.60 -1.15 -6.65
CA TYR A 75 18.67 -0.45 -5.36
C TYR A 75 17.49 -0.84 -4.47
N LEU A 76 16.28 -0.89 -5.02
CA LEU A 76 15.07 -1.25 -4.26
C LEU A 76 15.13 -2.70 -3.76
N GLU A 77 15.67 -3.61 -4.55
CA GLU A 77 15.79 -5.03 -4.22
C GLU A 77 16.86 -5.30 -3.17
N HIS A 78 18.04 -4.66 -3.28
CA HIS A 78 19.22 -5.08 -2.54
C HIS A 78 19.66 -4.11 -1.43
N SER A 79 19.36 -2.81 -1.55
CA SER A 79 19.96 -1.79 -0.67
C SER A 79 18.96 -1.10 0.23
N LEU A 80 17.77 -0.82 -0.27
CA LEU A 80 16.78 0.00 0.44
C LEU A 80 16.41 -0.55 1.82
N LYS A 81 16.29 -1.87 1.95
CA LYS A 81 15.89 -2.54 3.19
C LYS A 81 16.76 -2.13 4.37
N GLU A 82 18.06 -2.27 4.23
CA GLU A 82 19.00 -2.00 5.32
C GLU A 82 19.08 -0.49 5.61
N GLU A 83 19.07 0.34 4.57
CA GLU A 83 19.08 1.79 4.74
C GLU A 83 17.82 2.29 5.44
N LEU A 84 16.64 1.81 5.05
CA LEU A 84 15.37 2.17 5.67
C LEU A 84 15.33 1.73 7.14
N LYS A 85 15.80 0.51 7.44
CA LYS A 85 15.88 -0.02 8.81
C LYS A 85 16.73 0.88 9.70
N ILE A 86 17.93 1.23 9.27
CA ILE A 86 18.84 2.08 10.04
C ILE A 86 18.22 3.48 10.25
N ASN A 87 17.69 4.08 9.20
CA ASN A 87 17.10 5.41 9.29
C ASN A 87 15.85 5.44 10.17
N PHE A 88 15.01 4.41 10.10
CA PHE A 88 13.84 4.28 10.96
C PHE A 88 14.24 4.10 12.44
N GLN A 89 15.24 3.28 12.73
CA GLN A 89 15.77 3.12 14.09
C GLN A 89 16.30 4.44 14.64
N ASN A 90 17.06 5.20 13.85
CA ASN A 90 17.57 6.52 14.24
C ASN A 90 16.42 7.51 14.49
N PHE A 91 15.40 7.48 13.65
CA PHE A 91 14.18 8.28 13.83
C PHE A 91 13.52 7.95 15.18
N ILE A 92 13.27 6.68 15.48
CA ILE A 92 12.63 6.27 16.74
C ILE A 92 13.48 6.68 17.95
N GLN A 93 14.80 6.52 17.89
CA GLN A 93 15.70 6.93 18.98
C GLN A 93 15.70 8.45 19.23
N SER A 94 15.39 9.25 18.21
CA SER A 94 15.28 10.70 18.35
C SER A 94 13.94 11.17 18.95
N GLN A 95 12.94 10.26 19.08
CA GLN A 95 11.61 10.55 19.61
C GLN A 95 11.53 10.28 21.12
N ASN A 96 10.37 10.59 21.70
CA ASN A 96 10.06 10.22 23.07
C ASN A 96 10.04 8.70 23.26
N SER A 97 10.35 8.22 24.45
CA SER A 97 10.34 6.79 24.80
C SER A 97 8.99 6.10 24.56
N GLU A 98 7.89 6.85 24.50
CA GLU A 98 6.56 6.35 24.18
C GLU A 98 6.47 5.82 22.74
N TYR A 99 7.30 6.34 21.83
CA TYR A 99 7.33 5.94 20.41
C TYR A 99 8.19 4.71 20.11
N ILE A 100 8.79 4.10 21.13
CA ILE A 100 9.70 2.95 20.93
C ILE A 100 9.04 1.77 20.18
N LYS A 101 7.71 1.66 20.28
CA LYS A 101 6.91 0.63 19.60
C LYS A 101 6.21 1.15 18.33
N ALA A 102 6.44 2.41 17.96
CA ALA A 102 5.86 2.95 16.74
C ALA A 102 6.24 2.08 15.55
N SER A 103 5.27 1.73 14.75
CA SER A 103 5.42 0.79 13.65
C SER A 103 4.46 1.14 12.53
N THR A 104 4.80 0.75 11.32
CA THR A 104 3.97 1.02 10.14
C THR A 104 4.16 -0.04 9.08
N THR A 105 3.18 -0.21 8.22
CA THR A 105 3.31 -0.90 6.94
C THR A 105 3.92 0.03 5.91
N LEU A 106 4.29 -0.49 4.74
CA LEU A 106 4.64 0.30 3.56
C LEU A 106 4.45 -0.53 2.31
N SER A 107 3.69 -0.01 1.36
CA SER A 107 3.63 -0.52 -0.01
C SER A 107 3.82 0.63 -0.97
N PHE A 108 4.82 0.55 -1.83
CA PHE A 108 5.02 1.53 -2.86
C PHE A 108 5.43 0.91 -4.18
N CYS A 109 5.17 1.66 -5.24
CA CYS A 109 5.52 1.31 -6.61
C CYS A 109 6.50 2.34 -7.18
N PHE A 110 7.46 1.85 -7.93
CA PHE A 110 8.30 2.67 -8.80
C PHE A 110 8.18 2.14 -10.23
N LEU A 111 7.65 2.97 -11.11
CA LEU A 111 7.45 2.64 -12.52
C LEU A 111 8.38 3.46 -13.39
N ASP A 112 9.30 2.80 -14.11
CA ASP A 112 10.22 3.42 -15.03
C ASP A 112 10.32 2.67 -16.37
N ASP A 113 11.23 3.10 -17.25
CA ASP A 113 11.41 2.49 -18.57
C ASP A 113 11.94 1.03 -18.52
N SER A 114 12.34 0.53 -17.34
CA SER A 114 12.72 -0.87 -17.11
C SER A 114 11.53 -1.75 -16.70
N GLY A 115 10.53 -1.17 -16.03
CA GLY A 115 9.35 -1.90 -15.57
C GLY A 115 8.72 -1.33 -14.30
N LEU A 116 7.91 -2.15 -13.63
CA LEU A 116 7.23 -1.85 -12.38
C LEU A 116 7.92 -2.58 -11.22
N SER A 117 8.54 -1.83 -10.33
CA SER A 117 9.04 -2.31 -9.05
C SER A 117 7.97 -2.11 -7.97
N ILE A 118 7.74 -3.14 -7.17
CA ILE A 118 6.83 -3.13 -6.02
C ILE A 118 7.63 -3.52 -4.79
N TRP A 119 7.68 -2.64 -3.81
CA TRP A 119 8.27 -2.89 -2.50
C TRP A 119 7.17 -2.92 -1.46
N HIS A 120 7.12 -3.98 -0.66
CA HIS A 120 5.99 -4.26 0.20
C HIS A 120 6.39 -4.84 1.55
N ILE A 121 5.79 -4.30 2.62
CA ILE A 121 5.81 -4.86 3.97
C ILE A 121 4.52 -4.50 4.70
N GLY A 122 3.87 -5.48 5.31
CA GLY A 122 2.60 -5.33 6.00
C GLY A 122 1.42 -5.88 5.20
N ASP A 123 0.28 -5.21 5.22
CA ASP A 123 -0.95 -5.65 4.56
C ASP A 123 -1.61 -4.57 3.68
N CYS A 124 -0.97 -3.41 3.46
CA CYS A 124 -1.38 -2.54 2.37
C CYS A 124 -1.23 -3.27 1.03
N ARG A 125 -2.24 -3.25 0.17
CA ARG A 125 -2.25 -4.06 -1.04
C ARG A 125 -2.04 -3.25 -2.30
N VAL A 126 -1.21 -3.77 -3.20
CA VAL A 126 -1.03 -3.26 -4.57
C VAL A 126 -1.85 -4.10 -5.52
N TYR A 127 -2.61 -3.41 -6.36
CA TYR A 127 -3.44 -4.02 -7.41
C TYR A 127 -3.10 -3.41 -8.77
N ILE A 128 -3.14 -4.24 -9.81
CA ILE A 128 -3.17 -3.78 -11.20
C ILE A 128 -4.55 -4.11 -11.81
N LYS A 129 -5.05 -3.19 -12.62
CA LYS A 129 -6.33 -3.41 -13.31
C LYS A 129 -6.11 -4.24 -14.57
N GLN A 130 -6.87 -5.31 -14.71
CA GLN A 130 -6.98 -6.11 -15.92
C GLN A 130 -8.47 -6.19 -16.31
N ASP A 131 -8.84 -5.59 -17.41
CA ASP A 131 -10.24 -5.41 -17.85
C ASP A 131 -11.11 -4.73 -16.77
N THR A 132 -12.04 -5.50 -16.18
CA THR A 132 -12.93 -5.04 -15.11
C THR A 132 -12.57 -5.61 -13.74
N LYS A 133 -11.39 -6.19 -13.60
CA LYS A 133 -10.90 -6.81 -12.34
C LYS A 133 -9.71 -6.06 -11.80
N LEU A 134 -9.51 -6.14 -10.51
CA LEU A 134 -8.26 -5.81 -9.85
C LEU A 134 -7.53 -7.11 -9.51
N ILE A 135 -6.32 -7.24 -10.03
CA ILE A 135 -5.41 -8.35 -9.72
C ILE A 135 -4.49 -7.87 -8.61
N GLN A 136 -4.49 -8.55 -7.48
CA GLN A 136 -3.59 -8.24 -6.35
C GLN A 136 -2.19 -8.73 -6.68
N LEU A 137 -1.20 -7.84 -6.52
CA LEU A 137 0.22 -8.11 -6.82
C LEU A 137 1.07 -8.36 -5.57
N THR A 138 0.54 -8.07 -4.37
CA THR A 138 1.21 -8.28 -3.07
C THR A 138 0.52 -9.37 -2.27
N ASN A 139 1.26 -10.02 -1.37
CA ASN A 139 0.69 -10.93 -0.37
C ASN A 139 0.73 -10.26 1.00
N ASP A 140 -0.36 -10.35 1.77
CA ASP A 140 -0.43 -9.73 3.08
C ASP A 140 0.54 -10.41 4.06
N HIS A 141 1.35 -9.64 4.76
CA HIS A 141 2.18 -10.14 5.84
C HIS A 141 1.36 -10.33 7.13
N THR A 142 0.36 -11.21 7.06
CA THR A 142 -0.53 -11.53 8.17
C THR A 142 -0.38 -12.99 8.59
N GLN A 143 -0.75 -13.27 9.85
CA GLN A 143 -0.79 -14.65 10.32
C GLN A 143 -1.74 -15.52 9.49
N TYR A 144 -2.87 -14.94 9.08
CA TYR A 144 -3.85 -15.61 8.22
C TYR A 144 -3.23 -16.04 6.89
N GLN A 145 -2.58 -15.12 6.19
CA GLN A 145 -1.93 -15.39 4.90
C GLN A 145 -0.80 -16.42 5.05
N LYS A 146 0.04 -16.26 6.07
CA LYS A 146 1.14 -17.19 6.35
C LYS A 146 0.67 -18.64 6.58
N LEU A 147 -0.49 -18.83 7.22
CA LEU A 147 -1.08 -20.15 7.43
C LEU A 147 -1.65 -20.75 6.13
N LEU A 148 -2.20 -19.89 5.25
CA LEU A 148 -2.65 -20.31 3.91
C LEU A 148 -1.48 -20.73 3.04
N ASP A 149 -0.42 -19.91 2.96
CA ASP A 149 0.74 -20.16 2.10
C ASP A 149 1.48 -21.44 2.49
N LYS A 150 1.58 -21.70 3.79
CA LYS A 150 2.14 -22.95 4.32
C LYS A 150 1.19 -24.15 4.17
N LYS A 151 -0.02 -23.95 3.62
CA LYS A 151 -1.05 -25.00 3.45
C LYS A 151 -1.38 -25.74 4.76
N ILE A 152 -1.21 -25.08 5.91
CA ILE A 152 -1.53 -25.64 7.24
C ILE A 152 -3.04 -25.73 7.41
N TYR A 153 -3.76 -24.73 6.93
CA TYR A 153 -5.22 -24.67 6.94
C TYR A 153 -5.76 -24.16 5.60
N SER A 154 -6.93 -24.64 5.21
CA SER A 154 -7.71 -24.06 4.12
C SER A 154 -8.36 -22.74 4.56
N LYS A 155 -8.74 -21.91 3.59
CA LYS A 155 -9.48 -20.66 3.85
C LYS A 155 -10.75 -20.89 4.69
N LYS A 156 -11.44 -21.99 4.46
CA LYS A 156 -12.64 -22.37 5.21
C LYS A 156 -12.31 -22.66 6.68
N GLU A 157 -11.29 -23.45 6.94
CA GLU A 157 -10.86 -23.78 8.31
C GLU A 157 -10.37 -22.55 9.09
N LEU A 158 -9.65 -21.63 8.44
CA LEU A 158 -9.22 -20.40 9.08
C LEU A 158 -10.41 -19.51 9.47
N ASN A 159 -11.43 -19.42 8.62
CA ASN A 159 -12.65 -18.68 8.91
C ASN A 159 -13.46 -19.35 10.05
N GLU A 160 -13.58 -20.68 10.05
CA GLU A 160 -14.24 -21.44 11.14
C GLU A 160 -13.51 -21.25 12.47
N LYS A 161 -12.18 -21.21 12.46
CA LYS A 161 -11.33 -20.96 13.63
C LYS A 161 -11.29 -19.49 14.03
N LYS A 162 -11.93 -18.58 13.28
CA LYS A 162 -11.94 -17.14 13.51
C LYS A 162 -10.53 -16.55 13.65
N ILE A 163 -9.57 -17.04 12.87
CA ILE A 163 -8.21 -16.47 12.84
C ILE A 163 -8.30 -15.07 12.26
N SER A 164 -7.73 -14.11 12.99
CA SER A 164 -7.71 -12.71 12.56
C SER A 164 -6.96 -12.54 11.23
N GLN A 165 -7.56 -11.80 10.30
CA GLN A 165 -6.96 -11.45 9.02
C GLN A 165 -6.05 -10.22 9.13
N SER A 166 -6.12 -9.47 10.23
CA SER A 166 -5.40 -8.22 10.48
C SER A 166 -4.20 -8.38 11.42
N THR A 167 -3.90 -9.59 11.93
CA THR A 167 -2.72 -9.79 12.77
C THR A 167 -1.48 -9.83 11.91
N LEU A 168 -0.73 -8.72 11.89
CA LEU A 168 0.50 -8.59 11.13
C LEU A 168 1.61 -9.52 11.65
N THR A 169 2.40 -10.05 10.74
CA THR A 169 3.64 -10.80 11.02
C THR A 169 4.89 -10.01 10.71
N ASN A 170 4.77 -8.99 9.84
CA ASN A 170 5.86 -8.10 9.44
C ASN A 170 5.37 -6.66 9.36
N ALA A 171 6.21 -5.73 9.81
CA ALA A 171 6.02 -4.29 9.72
C ALA A 171 7.39 -3.59 9.82
N ILE A 172 7.45 -2.33 9.46
CA ILE A 172 8.61 -1.49 9.74
C ILE A 172 8.55 -1.08 11.21
N SER A 173 9.57 -1.49 11.97
CA SER A 173 9.65 -1.32 13.41
C SER A 173 11.10 -1.26 13.86
N SER A 174 11.37 -0.62 15.00
CA SER A 174 12.72 -0.56 15.59
C SER A 174 13.15 -1.85 16.31
N PHE A 175 12.19 -2.74 16.63
CA PHE A 175 12.42 -3.90 17.51
C PHE A 175 12.21 -5.27 16.84
N ILE A 176 11.79 -5.31 15.57
CA ILE A 176 11.71 -6.54 14.79
C ILE A 176 12.56 -6.41 13.52
N ASP A 177 12.99 -7.54 13.00
CA ASP A 177 13.71 -7.54 11.72
C ASP A 177 12.74 -7.20 10.59
N LEU A 178 13.19 -6.30 9.73
CA LEU A 178 12.46 -5.91 8.55
C LEU A 178 12.58 -7.02 7.50
N ASP A 179 11.44 -7.59 7.10
CA ASP A 179 11.35 -8.66 6.12
C ASP A 179 10.30 -8.27 5.06
N ASN A 180 10.77 -7.64 3.99
CA ASN A 180 9.93 -7.12 2.91
C ASN A 180 9.87 -8.07 1.73
N ASP A 181 8.78 -8.01 0.99
CA ASP A 181 8.69 -8.57 -0.36
C ASP A 181 9.13 -7.52 -1.39
N TYR A 182 9.84 -7.99 -2.42
CA TYR A 182 10.15 -7.22 -3.60
C TYR A 182 9.69 -7.97 -4.85
N THR A 183 8.97 -7.27 -5.72
CA THR A 183 8.49 -7.82 -7.00
C THR A 183 8.87 -6.85 -8.12
N PHE A 184 9.45 -7.38 -9.18
CA PHE A 184 9.75 -6.62 -10.38
C PHE A 184 9.04 -7.22 -11.59
N ILE A 185 8.26 -6.40 -12.29
CA ILE A 185 7.60 -6.77 -13.54
C ILE A 185 8.28 -6.00 -14.66
N PRO A 186 9.06 -6.66 -15.54
CA PRO A 186 9.74 -6.02 -16.66
C PRO A 186 8.76 -5.27 -17.58
N TYR A 187 9.22 -4.18 -18.19
CA TYR A 187 8.40 -3.30 -19.03
C TYR A 187 7.64 -4.05 -20.13
N ASP A 188 8.34 -4.93 -20.87
CA ASP A 188 7.72 -5.69 -21.96
C ASP A 188 6.65 -6.66 -21.43
N SER A 189 6.93 -7.37 -20.32
CA SER A 189 5.96 -8.24 -19.68
C SER A 189 4.73 -7.47 -19.16
N LEU A 190 4.95 -6.27 -18.61
CA LEU A 190 3.88 -5.40 -18.12
C LEU A 190 2.96 -4.97 -19.29
N LYS A 191 3.57 -4.61 -20.44
CA LYS A 191 2.85 -4.21 -21.64
C LYS A 191 2.12 -5.39 -22.29
N ASP A 192 2.75 -6.55 -22.37
CA ASP A 192 2.17 -7.76 -22.97
C ASP A 192 0.98 -8.28 -22.16
N GLU A 193 1.06 -8.26 -20.82
CA GLU A 193 0.02 -8.81 -19.94
C GLU A 193 -1.14 -7.83 -19.70
N TYR A 194 -0.84 -6.54 -19.54
CA TYR A 194 -1.83 -5.53 -19.12
C TYR A 194 -2.14 -4.48 -20.20
N GLY A 195 -1.40 -4.47 -21.31
CA GLY A 195 -1.59 -3.55 -22.43
C GLY A 195 -0.84 -2.23 -22.30
N GLU A 196 -1.11 -1.34 -23.25
CA GLU A 196 -0.47 -0.01 -23.29
C GLU A 196 -1.02 0.98 -22.26
N GLU A 197 -2.18 0.72 -21.69
CA GLU A 197 -2.81 1.53 -20.65
C GLU A 197 -2.92 0.71 -19.37
N ILE A 198 -2.11 1.02 -18.39
CA ILE A 198 -2.13 0.35 -17.10
C ILE A 198 -2.72 1.27 -16.01
N SER A 199 -3.46 0.68 -15.09
CA SER A 199 -3.89 1.37 -13.87
C SER A 199 -3.45 0.56 -12.66
N VAL A 200 -2.74 1.23 -11.74
CA VAL A 200 -2.24 0.63 -10.50
C VAL A 200 -2.94 1.31 -9.33
N PHE A 201 -3.37 0.51 -8.35
CA PHE A 201 -4.01 0.99 -7.13
C PHE A 201 -3.27 0.45 -5.91
N ILE A 202 -3.06 1.29 -4.90
CA ILE A 202 -2.56 0.86 -3.60
C ILE A 202 -3.58 1.26 -2.55
N MET A 203 -3.90 0.34 -1.63
CA MET A 203 -4.97 0.51 -0.64
C MET A 203 -4.49 0.06 0.73
N SER A 204 -4.78 0.86 1.77
CA SER A 204 -4.71 0.37 3.15
C SER A 204 -5.89 -0.57 3.46
N ASP A 205 -5.84 -1.26 4.59
CA ASP A 205 -6.82 -2.26 4.98
C ASP A 205 -8.22 -1.66 5.16
N GLY A 206 -8.34 -0.45 5.72
CA GLY A 206 -9.60 0.28 5.80
C GLY A 206 -10.25 0.58 4.45
N ALA A 207 -9.46 0.62 3.36
CA ALA A 207 -9.99 0.79 2.02
C ALA A 207 -10.30 -0.56 1.34
N TYR A 208 -9.35 -1.51 1.31
CA TYR A 208 -9.58 -2.76 0.59
C TYR A 208 -10.59 -3.68 1.27
N HIS A 209 -10.82 -3.58 2.58
CA HIS A 209 -11.88 -4.30 3.27
C HIS A 209 -13.23 -4.15 2.58
N PHE A 210 -13.58 -2.93 2.19
CA PHE A 210 -14.85 -2.65 1.50
C PHE A 210 -14.84 -3.06 0.02
N TRP A 211 -13.66 -3.13 -0.60
CA TRP A 211 -13.51 -3.74 -1.90
C TRP A 211 -13.74 -5.25 -1.82
N ASP A 212 -13.14 -5.93 -0.87
CA ASP A 212 -13.22 -7.39 -0.68
C ASP A 212 -14.63 -7.89 -0.39
N GLN A 213 -15.44 -7.10 0.31
CA GLN A 213 -16.86 -7.44 0.53
C GLN A 213 -17.65 -7.58 -0.77
N ARG A 214 -17.30 -6.83 -1.80
CA ARG A 214 -17.93 -6.87 -3.11
C ARG A 214 -16.97 -6.39 -4.20
N LYS A 215 -16.21 -7.32 -4.78
CA LYS A 215 -15.13 -7.06 -5.77
C LYS A 215 -15.68 -6.66 -7.16
N ASN A 216 -16.67 -5.80 -7.21
CA ASN A 216 -17.20 -5.30 -8.48
C ASN A 216 -17.82 -3.91 -8.37
N PHE A 217 -17.75 -3.21 -9.48
CA PHE A 217 -18.56 -2.06 -9.85
C PHE A 217 -19.03 -2.22 -11.30
N SER A 218 -19.81 -1.26 -11.83
CA SER A 218 -20.18 -1.25 -13.24
C SER A 218 -18.95 -1.18 -14.15
N LYS A 219 -19.06 -1.67 -15.38
CA LYS A 219 -17.96 -1.56 -16.37
C LYS A 219 -17.49 -0.12 -16.55
N VAL A 220 -18.43 0.85 -16.58
CA VAL A 220 -18.11 2.29 -16.69
C VAL A 220 -17.31 2.79 -15.48
N THR A 221 -17.61 2.31 -14.29
CA THR A 221 -16.85 2.66 -13.08
C THR A 221 -15.47 2.03 -13.12
N MET A 222 -15.37 0.74 -13.48
CA MET A 222 -14.10 0.01 -13.53
C MET A 222 -13.17 0.48 -14.65
N SER A 223 -13.69 1.10 -15.73
CA SER A 223 -12.85 1.62 -16.83
C SER A 223 -12.17 2.96 -16.52
N ASP A 224 -12.54 3.62 -15.41
CA ASP A 224 -12.10 4.97 -15.08
C ASP A 224 -11.56 5.02 -13.65
N THR A 225 -10.28 5.38 -13.50
CA THR A 225 -9.59 5.43 -12.21
C THR A 225 -10.27 6.38 -11.22
N ILE A 226 -10.73 7.55 -11.68
CA ILE A 226 -11.42 8.54 -10.82
C ILE A 226 -12.78 8.00 -10.37
N LYS A 227 -13.56 7.41 -11.30
CA LYS A 227 -14.87 6.85 -10.97
C LYS A 227 -14.74 5.69 -9.99
N PHE A 228 -13.74 4.83 -10.17
CA PHE A 228 -13.48 3.73 -9.25
C PHE A 228 -13.15 4.24 -7.84
N THR A 229 -12.19 5.16 -7.73
CA THR A 229 -11.76 5.76 -6.46
C THR A 229 -12.96 6.41 -5.74
N ASN A 230 -13.74 7.23 -6.43
CA ASN A 230 -14.92 7.88 -5.86
C ASN A 230 -16.01 6.89 -5.46
N ALA A 231 -16.22 5.83 -6.24
CA ALA A 231 -17.23 4.80 -5.95
C ALA A 231 -16.84 3.99 -4.71
N LEU A 232 -15.54 3.67 -4.55
CA LEU A 232 -15.06 2.97 -3.37
C LEU A 232 -15.14 3.87 -2.13
N LYS A 233 -14.69 5.13 -2.21
CA LYS A 233 -14.83 6.10 -1.12
C LYS A 233 -16.27 6.22 -0.64
N ARG A 234 -17.23 6.42 -1.55
CA ARG A 234 -18.67 6.46 -1.22
C ARG A 234 -19.17 5.17 -0.56
N ARG A 235 -18.67 4.00 -1.01
CA ARG A 235 -19.03 2.72 -0.41
C ARG A 235 -18.55 2.62 1.02
N ILE A 236 -17.32 3.06 1.32
CA ILE A 236 -16.75 3.10 2.66
C ILE A 236 -17.58 4.02 3.54
N GLU A 237 -17.76 5.26 3.12
CA GLU A 237 -18.48 6.29 3.89
C GLU A 237 -19.95 5.91 4.16
N ASN A 238 -20.65 5.32 3.18
CA ASN A 238 -22.03 4.88 3.33
C ASN A 238 -22.21 3.68 4.28
N LYS A 239 -21.19 2.84 4.39
CA LYS A 239 -21.22 1.66 5.28
C LYS A 239 -20.72 1.95 6.69
N GLY A 240 -20.05 3.08 6.86
CA GLY A 240 -19.30 3.47 8.07
C GLY A 240 -17.88 2.89 8.04
N PRO A 241 -16.85 3.76 8.02
CA PRO A 241 -15.47 3.34 8.08
C PRO A 241 -15.18 2.49 9.33
N ILE A 242 -14.36 1.47 9.20
CA ILE A 242 -13.93 0.59 10.30
C ILE A 242 -12.52 0.91 10.78
N ASP A 243 -11.71 1.49 9.89
CA ASP A 243 -10.36 1.99 10.15
C ASP A 243 -10.08 3.23 9.30
N ASP A 244 -8.92 3.84 9.48
CA ASP A 244 -8.40 4.85 8.57
C ASP A 244 -8.35 4.25 7.18
N TYR A 245 -8.66 5.03 6.15
CA TYR A 245 -8.81 4.47 4.82
C TYR A 245 -8.13 5.32 3.77
N THR A 246 -7.16 4.71 3.10
CA THR A 246 -6.33 5.36 2.09
C THR A 246 -6.29 4.55 0.80
N LEU A 247 -6.42 5.25 -0.31
CA LEU A 247 -6.24 4.70 -1.65
C LEU A 247 -5.51 5.69 -2.53
N ILE A 248 -4.55 5.21 -3.31
CA ILE A 248 -4.02 5.89 -4.49
C ILE A 248 -4.27 5.04 -5.72
N GLY A 249 -4.85 5.65 -6.75
CA GLY A 249 -5.03 5.07 -8.08
C GLY A 249 -4.32 5.92 -9.12
N THR A 250 -3.52 5.27 -9.94
CA THR A 250 -2.74 5.89 -11.02
C THR A 250 -3.08 5.24 -12.35
N LYS A 251 -3.01 6.03 -13.42
CA LYS A 251 -3.11 5.52 -14.79
C LYS A 251 -1.93 6.00 -15.60
N PHE A 252 -1.28 5.07 -16.29
CA PHE A 252 -0.14 5.34 -17.15
C PHE A 252 -0.38 4.84 -18.57
N TYR A 253 0.23 5.53 -19.54
CA TYR A 253 0.41 5.04 -20.89
C TYR A 253 1.85 4.58 -21.09
N LEU A 254 1.99 3.35 -21.58
CA LEU A 254 3.26 2.69 -21.98
C LEU A 254 3.41 2.85 -23.50
N LYS A 255 4.46 3.53 -23.95
CA LYS A 255 4.71 3.79 -25.39
C LYS A 255 5.50 2.68 -26.04
#